data_e832253d176366b28bc819814e708332
#
_entry.id   e832253d176366b28bc819814e708332
#
_cell.length_a   1.000
_cell.length_b   1.000
_cell.length_c   1.000
_cell.angle_alpha   90.00
_cell.angle_beta   90.00
_cell.angle_gamma   90.00
#
_symmetry.space_group_name_H-M   'P 1'
#
loop_
_entity.id
_entity.type
_entity.pdbx_description
1 polymer ?
#
loop_
_entity_poly.entity_id
_entity_poly.type
_entity_poly.pdbx_seq_one_letter_code
_entity_poly.pdbx_strand_id
1 'polypeptide(L)'
;MEARKIIITGGATRIGAAIAEKLSGPNVEITIHYNRSKTKAENLKNKVQKFGTKVYLVKGDLSKEKDIHKIIKFSKSKMKFFDCLVNNASLFENDKLENFSSKSWEKHISINLKAP
;
A
#
# COMPACT_ATOMS: atom_id res chain seq x y z
N MET A 1 -12.46 -19.50 -12.53
CA MET A 1 -11.67 -18.27 -12.73
C MET A 1 -10.73 -18.09 -11.56
N GLU A 2 -9.45 -17.91 -11.84
CA GLU A 2 -8.46 -17.74 -10.79
C GLU A 2 -8.64 -16.41 -10.07
N ALA A 3 -8.39 -16.40 -8.75
CA ALA A 3 -8.46 -15.17 -7.98
C ALA A 3 -7.34 -14.22 -8.37
N ARG A 4 -7.66 -12.95 -8.53
CA ARG A 4 -6.65 -11.90 -8.69
C ARG A 4 -6.09 -11.54 -7.33
N LYS A 5 -4.79 -11.43 -7.23
CA LYS A 5 -4.08 -11.17 -5.97
C LYS A 5 -3.24 -9.92 -6.12
N ILE A 6 -3.63 -8.88 -5.42
CA ILE A 6 -3.14 -7.53 -5.66
C ILE A 6 -2.56 -6.96 -4.37
N ILE A 7 -1.42 -6.29 -4.47
CA ILE A 7 -0.85 -5.51 -3.38
C ILE A 7 -0.95 -4.04 -3.77
N ILE A 8 -1.53 -3.21 -2.89
CA ILE A 8 -1.63 -1.77 -3.12
C ILE A 8 -0.90 -1.06 -2.00
N THR A 9 0.19 -0.37 -2.31
CA THR A 9 0.90 0.44 -1.33
C THR A 9 0.21 1.78 -1.17
N GLY A 10 0.10 2.26 0.07
CA GLY A 10 -0.63 3.49 0.35
C GLY A 10 -2.12 3.40 0.02
N GLY A 11 -2.68 2.17 0.03
CA GLY A 11 -4.02 1.90 -0.45
C GLY A 11 -5.15 2.39 0.45
N ALA A 12 -4.84 2.89 1.65
CA ALA A 12 -5.87 3.26 2.61
C ALA A 12 -6.52 4.63 2.34
N THR A 13 -5.89 5.49 1.55
CA THR A 13 -6.34 6.86 1.36
C THR A 13 -6.33 7.29 -0.09
N ARG A 14 -7.17 8.28 -0.42
CA ARG A 14 -7.20 8.99 -1.71
C ARG A 14 -7.23 8.04 -2.91
N ILE A 15 -6.24 8.20 -3.81
CA ILE A 15 -6.15 7.42 -5.05
C ILE A 15 -6.03 5.92 -4.77
N GLY A 16 -5.25 5.52 -3.77
CA GLY A 16 -5.11 4.12 -3.38
C GLY A 16 -6.42 3.49 -2.97
N ALA A 17 -7.23 4.23 -2.18
CA ALA A 17 -8.56 3.76 -1.79
C ALA A 17 -9.49 3.63 -3.00
N ALA A 18 -9.46 4.59 -3.92
CA ALA A 18 -10.25 4.55 -5.14
C ALA A 18 -9.86 3.36 -6.02
N ILE A 19 -8.57 3.08 -6.12
CA ILE A 19 -8.07 1.92 -6.87
C ILE A 19 -8.56 0.63 -6.25
N ALA A 20 -8.47 0.51 -4.92
CA ALA A 20 -8.93 -0.69 -4.21
C ALA A 20 -10.42 -0.93 -4.45
N GLU A 21 -11.24 0.11 -4.37
CA GLU A 21 -12.67 0.01 -4.64
C GLU A 21 -12.95 -0.41 -6.08
N LYS A 22 -12.22 0.17 -7.03
CA LYS A 22 -12.41 -0.11 -8.45
C LYS A 22 -12.02 -1.53 -8.83
N LEU A 23 -10.97 -2.08 -8.19
CA LEU A 23 -10.48 -3.42 -8.47
C LEU A 23 -11.19 -4.50 -7.65
N SER A 24 -12.02 -4.12 -6.68
CA SER A 24 -12.67 -5.08 -5.79
C SER A 24 -13.76 -5.87 -6.51
N GLY A 25 -14.05 -7.04 -5.96
CA GLY A 25 -15.08 -7.92 -6.49
C GLY A 25 -14.89 -9.35 -5.97
N PRO A 26 -15.77 -10.27 -6.33
CA PRO A 26 -15.57 -11.69 -6.01
C PRO A 26 -14.33 -12.21 -6.74
N ASN A 27 -13.64 -13.16 -6.17
CA ASN A 27 -12.39 -13.71 -6.70
C ASN A 27 -11.23 -12.69 -6.76
N VAL A 28 -11.28 -11.66 -5.91
CA VAL A 28 -10.18 -10.72 -5.77
C VAL A 28 -9.68 -10.76 -4.34
N GLU A 29 -8.36 -10.82 -4.17
CA GLU A 29 -7.71 -10.70 -2.87
C GLU A 29 -6.78 -9.49 -2.94
N ILE A 30 -6.87 -8.60 -1.96
CA ILE A 30 -6.10 -7.37 -1.95
C ILE A 30 -5.38 -7.23 -0.60
N THR A 31 -4.07 -7.04 -0.65
CA THR A 31 -3.31 -6.57 0.51
C THR A 31 -3.20 -5.05 0.40
N ILE A 32 -3.70 -4.36 1.41
CA ILE A 32 -3.63 -2.91 1.49
C ILE A 32 -2.56 -2.55 2.50
N HIS A 33 -1.53 -1.87 2.01
CA HIS A 33 -0.47 -1.33 2.85
C HIS A 33 -0.86 0.06 3.33
N TYR A 34 -0.57 0.35 4.59
CA TYR A 34 -0.71 1.69 5.16
C TYR A 34 0.47 1.98 6.09
N ASN A 35 0.75 3.25 6.32
CA ASN A 35 1.78 3.67 7.27
C ASN A 35 1.16 4.17 8.57
N ARG A 36 0.32 5.20 8.50
CA ARG A 36 -0.26 5.85 9.69
C ARG A 36 -1.79 5.82 9.74
N SER A 37 -2.44 5.55 8.65
CA SER A 37 -3.89 5.68 8.52
C SER A 37 -4.63 4.38 8.85
N LYS A 38 -4.40 3.83 10.06
CA LYS A 38 -5.00 2.56 10.47
C LYS A 38 -6.53 2.59 10.40
N THR A 39 -7.15 3.64 10.94
CA THR A 39 -8.61 3.74 10.94
C THR A 39 -9.17 3.79 9.52
N LYS A 40 -8.53 4.56 8.64
CA LYS A 40 -8.94 4.63 7.23
C LYS A 40 -8.74 3.29 6.53
N ALA A 41 -7.67 2.57 6.85
CA ALA A 41 -7.42 1.24 6.31
C ALA A 41 -8.52 0.25 6.73
N GLU A 42 -8.89 0.26 8.01
CA GLU A 42 -9.95 -0.60 8.52
C GLU A 42 -11.31 -0.27 7.91
N ASN A 43 -11.63 1.01 7.75
CA ASN A 43 -12.87 1.44 7.11
C ASN A 43 -12.92 1.01 5.65
N LEU A 44 -11.81 1.14 4.94
CA LEU A 44 -11.73 0.71 3.55
C LEU A 44 -11.88 -0.80 3.43
N LYS A 45 -11.23 -1.55 4.32
CA LYS A 45 -11.37 -3.00 4.36
C LYS A 45 -12.83 -3.42 4.49
N ASN A 46 -13.54 -2.82 5.45
CA ASN A 46 -14.96 -3.12 5.68
C ASN A 46 -15.80 -2.80 4.45
N LYS A 47 -15.52 -1.69 3.79
CA LYS A 47 -16.22 -1.27 2.59
C LYS A 47 -16.00 -2.21 1.42
N VAL A 48 -14.73 -2.56 1.18
CA VAL A 48 -14.35 -3.40 0.03
C VAL A 48 -14.79 -4.85 0.22
N GLN A 49 -14.79 -5.35 1.45
CA GLN A 49 -15.28 -6.71 1.73
C GLN A 49 -16.73 -6.91 1.35
N LYS A 50 -17.53 -5.86 1.32
CA LYS A 50 -18.92 -5.94 0.89
C LYS A 50 -19.08 -6.34 -0.58
N PHE A 51 -18.04 -6.15 -1.38
CA PHE A 51 -18.03 -6.55 -2.79
C PHE A 51 -17.53 -7.98 -3.00
N GLY A 52 -17.31 -8.74 -1.93
CA GLY A 52 -16.83 -10.12 -2.01
C GLY A 52 -15.32 -10.27 -2.02
N THR A 53 -14.58 -9.19 -1.85
CA THR A 53 -13.12 -9.19 -1.87
C THR A 53 -12.54 -9.62 -0.52
N LYS A 54 -11.50 -10.47 -0.55
CA LYS A 54 -10.71 -10.76 0.65
C LYS A 54 -9.66 -9.67 0.80
N VAL A 55 -9.64 -9.02 1.96
CA VAL A 55 -8.76 -7.88 2.21
C VAL A 55 -7.84 -8.17 3.38
N TYR A 56 -6.56 -7.92 3.19
CA TYR A 56 -5.55 -8.04 4.23
C TYR A 56 -4.91 -6.66 4.42
N LEU A 57 -4.71 -6.28 5.67
CA LEU A 57 -4.07 -5.00 6.00
C LEU A 57 -2.67 -5.25 6.54
N VAL A 58 -1.71 -4.46 6.10
CA VAL A 58 -0.35 -4.52 6.62
C VAL A 58 0.20 -3.11 6.83
N LYS A 59 0.77 -2.89 8.00
CA LYS A 59 1.44 -1.63 8.35
C LYS A 59 2.91 -1.71 8.02
N GLY A 60 3.47 -0.64 7.48
CA GLY A 60 4.90 -0.55 7.27
C GLY A 60 5.31 0.81 6.75
N ASP A 61 6.57 1.17 7.02
CA ASP A 61 7.20 2.38 6.54
C ASP A 61 8.08 2.02 5.34
N LEU A 62 7.69 2.46 4.15
CA LEU A 62 8.40 2.12 2.92
C LEU A 62 9.79 2.74 2.80
N SER A 63 10.14 3.68 3.69
CA SER A 63 11.52 4.17 3.76
C SER A 63 12.46 3.18 4.45
N LYS A 64 11.91 2.14 5.07
CA LYS A 64 12.68 1.10 5.76
C LYS A 64 12.63 -0.22 4.99
N GLU A 65 13.80 -0.69 4.58
CA GLU A 65 13.91 -1.94 3.83
C GLU A 65 13.30 -3.13 4.58
N LYS A 66 13.49 -3.17 5.89
CA LYS A 66 12.91 -4.19 6.76
C LYS A 66 11.37 -4.24 6.63
N ASP A 67 10.74 -3.09 6.57
CA ASP A 67 9.28 -3.02 6.46
C ASP A 67 8.80 -3.43 5.06
N ILE A 68 9.58 -3.15 4.02
CA ILE A 68 9.28 -3.60 2.66
C ILE A 68 9.28 -5.13 2.61
N HIS A 69 10.29 -5.76 3.16
CA HIS A 69 10.35 -7.23 3.24
C HIS A 69 9.20 -7.81 4.04
N LYS A 70 8.82 -7.15 5.13
CA LYS A 70 7.69 -7.54 5.96
C LYS A 70 6.38 -7.54 5.16
N ILE A 71 6.16 -6.49 4.36
CA ILE A 71 4.95 -6.38 3.53
C ILE A 71 4.88 -7.52 2.53
N ILE A 72 5.97 -7.79 1.84
CA ILE A 72 6.03 -8.85 0.85
C ILE A 72 5.82 -10.22 1.50
N LYS A 73 6.51 -10.47 2.60
CA LYS A 73 6.39 -11.74 3.33
C LYS A 73 4.97 -11.96 3.84
N PHE A 74 4.37 -10.91 4.41
CA PHE A 74 2.98 -10.96 4.87
C PHE A 74 2.03 -11.28 3.72
N SER A 75 2.18 -10.60 2.59
CA SER A 75 1.32 -10.81 1.43
C SER A 75 1.43 -12.23 0.88
N LYS A 76 2.65 -12.77 0.80
CA LYS A 76 2.87 -14.15 0.38
C LYS A 76 2.26 -15.16 1.34
N SER A 77 2.32 -14.89 2.66
CA SER A 77 1.74 -15.81 3.64
C SER A 77 0.22 -15.85 3.56
N LYS A 78 -0.42 -14.76 3.17
CA LYS A 78 -1.88 -14.67 3.07
C LYS A 78 -2.41 -15.08 1.70
N MET A 79 -1.72 -14.71 0.64
CA MET A 79 -2.20 -14.89 -0.73
C MET A 79 -1.46 -15.98 -1.50
N LYS A 80 -0.34 -16.49 -0.96
CA LYS A 80 0.60 -17.43 -1.57
C LYS A 80 1.40 -16.82 -2.71
N PHE A 81 0.76 -16.11 -3.63
CA PHE A 81 1.40 -15.34 -4.69
C PHE A 81 0.61 -14.05 -4.91
N PHE A 82 1.18 -13.13 -5.67
CA PHE A 82 0.45 -11.95 -6.13
C PHE A 82 0.79 -11.71 -7.60
N ASP A 83 -0.18 -11.23 -8.36
CA ASP A 83 -0.04 -11.04 -9.80
C ASP A 83 -0.08 -9.56 -10.21
N CYS A 84 -0.27 -8.65 -9.26
CA CYS A 84 -0.30 -7.22 -9.53
C CYS A 84 0.20 -6.44 -8.33
N LEU A 85 1.09 -5.50 -8.57
CA LEU A 85 1.57 -4.56 -7.56
C LEU A 85 1.23 -3.14 -8.00
N VAL A 86 0.44 -2.44 -7.21
CA VAL A 86 0.11 -1.05 -7.47
C VAL A 86 0.96 -0.17 -6.56
N ASN A 87 1.96 0.49 -7.12
CA ASN A 87 2.84 1.40 -6.39
C ASN A 87 2.18 2.77 -6.29
N ASN A 88 1.32 2.93 -5.28
CA ASN A 88 0.60 4.18 -5.06
C ASN A 88 1.18 5.02 -3.92
N ALA A 89 1.88 4.40 -2.97
CA ALA A 89 2.45 5.13 -1.84
C ALA A 89 3.47 6.15 -2.33
N SER A 90 3.35 7.37 -1.84
CA SER A 90 4.29 8.44 -2.14
C SER A 90 4.43 9.35 -0.94
N LEU A 91 5.51 10.12 -0.91
CA LEU A 91 5.74 11.14 0.09
C LEU A 91 5.96 12.46 -0.62
N PHE A 92 5.26 13.49 -0.18
CA PHE A 92 5.47 14.86 -0.62
C PHE A 92 5.60 15.76 0.59
N GLU A 93 6.70 16.51 0.64
CA GLU A 93 6.93 17.52 1.66
C GLU A 93 7.29 18.83 0.97
N ASN A 94 6.79 19.94 1.50
CA ASN A 94 7.07 21.27 0.96
C ASN A 94 8.48 21.71 1.37
N ASP A 95 9.46 21.33 0.55
CA ASP A 95 10.85 21.76 0.74
C ASP A 95 11.16 22.92 -0.18
N LYS A 96 11.76 23.97 0.38
CA LYS A 96 12.32 25.04 -0.40
C LYS A 96 13.82 24.77 -0.59
N LEU A 97 14.38 25.31 -1.67
CA LEU A 97 15.78 25.08 -1.98
C LEU A 97 16.71 25.47 -0.82
N GLU A 98 16.40 26.57 -0.14
CA GLU A 98 17.24 27.08 0.96
C GLU A 98 17.08 26.29 2.26
N ASN A 99 16.06 25.45 2.41
CA ASN A 99 15.87 24.66 3.63
C ASN A 99 15.70 23.17 3.35
N PHE A 100 16.07 22.74 2.17
CA PHE A 100 16.06 21.33 1.80
C PHE A 100 17.10 20.57 2.63
N SER A 101 16.72 19.44 3.23
CA SER A 101 17.60 18.65 4.09
C SER A 101 17.92 17.29 3.45
N SER A 102 19.08 16.75 3.83
CA SER A 102 19.47 15.39 3.43
C SER A 102 18.45 14.35 3.88
N LYS A 103 17.87 14.56 5.05
CA LYS A 103 16.85 13.66 5.60
C LYS A 103 15.58 13.68 4.75
N SER A 104 15.14 14.87 4.34
CA SER A 104 13.97 14.98 3.46
C SER A 104 14.23 14.35 2.10
N TRP A 105 15.40 14.61 1.52
CA TRP A 105 15.82 13.98 0.27
C TRP A 105 15.80 12.46 0.35
N GLU A 106 16.41 11.91 1.40
CA GLU A 106 16.49 10.47 1.62
C GLU A 106 15.09 9.86 1.75
N LYS A 107 14.20 10.54 2.46
CA LYS A 107 12.82 10.10 2.67
C LYS A 107 12.04 10.06 1.36
N HIS A 108 12.12 11.11 0.54
CA HIS A 108 11.46 11.16 -0.76
C HIS A 108 11.99 10.09 -1.71
N ILE A 109 13.31 9.92 -1.77
CA ILE A 109 13.93 8.91 -2.63
C ILE A 109 13.58 7.51 -2.14
N SER A 110 13.59 7.26 -0.84
CA SER A 110 13.26 5.93 -0.30
C SER A 110 11.83 5.52 -0.63
N ILE A 111 10.86 6.41 -0.46
CA ILE A 111 9.45 6.07 -0.66
C ILE A 111 9.08 6.14 -2.14
N ASN A 112 9.50 7.17 -2.86
CA ASN A 112 9.03 7.43 -4.21
C ASN A 112 9.84 6.72 -5.30
N LEU A 113 11.07 6.32 -5.02
CA LEU A 113 11.95 5.70 -5.99
C LEU A 113 12.46 4.32 -5.57
N LYS A 114 13.02 4.19 -4.38
CA LYS A 114 13.62 2.92 -3.93
C LYS A 114 12.59 1.85 -3.54
N ALA A 115 11.52 2.23 -2.84
CA ALA A 115 10.52 1.28 -2.37
C ALA A 115 9.75 0.58 -3.50
N PRO A 116 9.33 1.31 -4.54
CA PRO A 116 8.70 0.64 -5.67
C PRO A 116 9.62 -0.35 -6.34
#